data_ff2f98a04b8075de5b2d81d07af86a98
#
_entry.id   ff2f98a04b8075de5b2d81d07af86a98
#
_cell.length_a   1.000
_cell.length_b   1.000
_cell.length_c   1.000
_cell.angle_alpha   90.00
_cell.angle_beta   90.00
_cell.angle_gamma   90.00
#
_symmetry.space_group_name_H-M   'P 1'
#
loop_
_entity.id
_entity.type
_entity.pdbx_description
1 polymer ?
#
loop_
_entity_poly.entity_id
_entity_poly.type
_entity_poly.pdbx_seq_one_letter_code
_entity_poly.pdbx_strand_id
1 'polypeptide(L)'
;MLFRSKLPQGFGHDWTGLSYQERMASKQTAPLYAFSIVAMFLFLAALYGKWGVPFAVLLILPLGIIGGTLATNLRDLPSDVYFQIGMLNTLGLATKNAILVVQFAMAGAAEGLGLVQASLQAVKLRLRPILMTSTTTGLSVLPLALTTGAGAGAMNAIGTVVLGGMITGTILVVLFVPLFYVIIEKTFSRRKQAA
;
A
#
# COMPACT_ATOMS: atom_id res chain seq x y z
N MET A 1 -14.01 -26.89 2.50
CA MET A 1 -13.49 -28.23 2.91
C MET A 1 -14.56 -29.28 3.13
N LEU A 2 -15.82 -28.92 3.31
CA LEU A 2 -16.94 -29.85 3.61
C LEU A 2 -17.38 -30.74 2.42
N PHE A 3 -17.10 -30.38 1.19
CA PHE A 3 -17.51 -31.18 0.01
C PHE A 3 -16.64 -32.42 -0.20
N ARG A 4 -15.36 -32.35 0.15
CA ARG A 4 -14.39 -33.44 -0.08
C ARG A 4 -14.69 -34.69 0.77
N SER A 5 -15.31 -34.51 1.93
CA SER A 5 -15.66 -35.60 2.84
C SER A 5 -16.97 -36.33 2.48
N LYS A 6 -17.76 -35.80 1.54
CA LYS A 6 -19.04 -36.35 1.10
C LYS A 6 -19.00 -37.06 -0.25
N LEU A 7 -17.86 -37.08 -0.93
CA LEU A 7 -17.72 -37.77 -2.20
C LEU A 7 -17.47 -39.27 -1.98
N PRO A 8 -18.11 -40.13 -2.74
CA PRO A 8 -17.87 -41.59 -2.71
C PRO A 8 -16.42 -41.89 -3.11
N GLN A 9 -15.88 -43.02 -2.64
CA GLN A 9 -14.52 -43.44 -3.00
C GLN A 9 -14.41 -43.65 -4.51
N GLY A 10 -13.42 -43.02 -5.15
CA GLY A 10 -13.18 -43.05 -6.59
C GLY A 10 -13.56 -41.79 -7.33
N PHE A 11 -14.22 -40.82 -6.70
CA PHE A 11 -14.49 -39.50 -7.30
C PHE A 11 -13.49 -38.44 -6.86
N GLY A 12 -12.80 -37.82 -7.79
CA GLY A 12 -11.99 -36.63 -7.58
C GLY A 12 -12.81 -35.37 -7.89
N HIS A 13 -12.47 -34.25 -7.28
CA HIS A 13 -12.97 -32.94 -7.68
C HIS A 13 -11.81 -32.13 -8.24
N ASP A 14 -12.06 -31.44 -9.33
CA ASP A 14 -11.11 -30.47 -9.88
C ASP A 14 -11.77 -29.11 -10.01
N TRP A 15 -10.96 -28.07 -9.93
CA TRP A 15 -11.41 -26.68 -10.00
C TRP A 15 -11.36 -26.23 -11.45
N THR A 16 -12.43 -25.63 -11.94
CA THR A 16 -12.51 -25.12 -13.31
C THR A 16 -12.87 -23.63 -13.32
N GLY A 17 -12.60 -22.97 -14.44
CA GLY A 17 -12.95 -21.57 -14.65
C GLY A 17 -12.24 -20.61 -13.69
N LEU A 18 -12.96 -19.63 -13.15
CA LEU A 18 -12.43 -18.58 -12.26
C LEU A 18 -11.78 -19.12 -10.99
N SER A 19 -12.35 -20.16 -10.38
CA SER A 19 -11.80 -20.76 -9.14
C SER A 19 -10.45 -21.42 -9.36
N TYR A 20 -10.21 -21.99 -10.54
CA TYR A 20 -8.90 -22.52 -10.92
C TYR A 20 -7.88 -21.38 -11.08
N GLN A 21 -8.26 -20.32 -11.81
CA GLN A 21 -7.40 -19.15 -12.00
C GLN A 21 -7.07 -18.46 -10.68
N GLU A 22 -8.02 -18.34 -9.77
CA GLU A 22 -7.81 -17.78 -8.44
C GLU A 22 -6.78 -18.57 -7.62
N ARG A 23 -6.84 -19.90 -7.65
CA ARG A 23 -5.86 -20.76 -6.98
C ARG A 23 -4.47 -20.65 -7.61
N MET A 24 -4.38 -20.55 -8.92
CA MET A 24 -3.10 -20.35 -9.62
C MET A 24 -2.52 -18.97 -9.29
N ALA A 25 -3.34 -17.93 -9.36
CA ALA A 25 -2.93 -16.57 -9.02
C ALA A 25 -2.44 -16.47 -7.58
N SER A 26 -3.16 -17.06 -6.62
CA SER A 26 -2.77 -16.97 -5.20
C SER A 26 -1.42 -17.61 -4.89
N LYS A 27 -1.02 -18.66 -5.62
CA LYS A 27 0.31 -19.27 -5.48
C LYS A 27 1.45 -18.40 -6.01
N GLN A 28 1.17 -17.61 -7.06
CA GLN A 28 2.17 -16.74 -7.71
C GLN A 28 2.22 -15.34 -7.12
N THR A 29 1.22 -14.95 -6.35
CA THR A 29 1.10 -13.60 -5.80
C THR A 29 2.25 -13.26 -4.85
N ALA A 30 2.59 -14.15 -3.91
CA ALA A 30 3.64 -13.89 -2.92
C ALA A 30 5.02 -13.62 -3.54
N PRO A 31 5.54 -14.46 -4.47
CA PRO A 31 6.83 -14.17 -5.11
C PRO A 31 6.79 -12.92 -6.00
N LEU A 32 5.67 -12.63 -6.65
CA LEU A 32 5.52 -11.41 -7.44
C LEU A 32 5.55 -10.14 -6.58
N TYR A 33 4.88 -10.14 -5.43
CA TYR A 33 4.97 -9.03 -4.48
C TYR A 33 6.39 -8.85 -3.95
N ALA A 34 7.07 -9.93 -3.57
CA ALA A 34 8.45 -9.86 -3.11
C ALA A 34 9.37 -9.27 -4.18
N PHE A 35 9.27 -9.75 -5.42
CA PHE A 35 10.03 -9.22 -6.54
C PHE A 35 9.73 -7.73 -6.79
N SER A 36 8.46 -7.33 -6.76
CA SER A 36 8.05 -5.93 -6.95
C SER A 36 8.61 -5.00 -5.86
N ILE A 37 8.59 -5.46 -4.60
CA ILE A 37 9.16 -4.69 -3.48
C ILE A 37 10.66 -4.53 -3.64
N VAL A 38 11.38 -5.60 -4.00
CA VAL A 38 12.83 -5.56 -4.23
C VAL A 38 13.16 -4.65 -5.41
N ALA A 39 12.45 -4.77 -6.53
CA ALA A 39 12.64 -3.93 -7.70
C ALA A 39 12.40 -2.45 -7.37
N MET A 40 11.31 -2.14 -6.66
CA MET A 40 11.01 -0.79 -6.21
C MET A 40 12.11 -0.25 -5.28
N PHE A 41 12.58 -1.05 -4.33
CA PHE A 41 13.66 -0.69 -3.43
C PHE A 41 14.94 -0.32 -4.19
N LEU A 42 15.36 -1.17 -5.13
CA LEU A 42 16.56 -0.93 -5.95
C LEU A 42 16.41 0.32 -6.83
N PHE A 43 15.24 0.51 -7.41
CA PHE A 43 14.95 1.68 -8.22
C PHE A 43 15.04 2.98 -7.42
N LEU A 44 14.45 3.00 -6.22
CA LEU A 44 14.53 4.15 -5.32
C LEU A 44 15.96 4.38 -4.82
N ALA A 45 16.72 3.32 -4.51
CA ALA A 45 18.10 3.42 -4.09
C ALA A 45 18.99 4.03 -5.21
N ALA A 46 18.77 3.58 -6.44
CA ALA A 46 19.48 4.12 -7.62
C ALA A 46 19.12 5.58 -7.90
N LEU A 47 17.82 5.92 -7.79
CA LEU A 47 17.32 7.26 -8.07
C LEU A 47 17.83 8.31 -7.06
N TYR A 48 17.87 7.96 -5.78
CA TYR A 48 18.24 8.91 -4.71
C TYR A 48 19.70 8.82 -4.27
N GLY A 49 20.43 7.80 -4.70
CA GLY A 49 21.82 7.58 -4.30
C GLY A 49 22.03 7.39 -2.78
N LYS A 50 20.95 7.13 -2.03
CA LYS A 50 20.93 6.95 -0.57
C LYS A 50 20.10 5.74 -0.21
N TRP A 51 20.60 4.88 0.67
CA TRP A 51 19.89 3.68 1.14
C TRP A 51 18.77 3.99 2.14
N GLY A 52 18.85 5.11 2.85
CA GLY A 52 17.87 5.49 3.87
C GLY A 52 16.49 5.78 3.29
N VAL A 53 16.42 6.44 2.13
CA VAL A 53 15.16 6.85 1.49
C VAL A 53 14.26 5.66 1.12
N PRO A 54 14.77 4.61 0.44
CA PRO A 54 13.97 3.42 0.16
C PRO A 54 13.42 2.73 1.42
N PHE A 55 14.22 2.67 2.49
CA PHE A 55 13.75 2.10 3.75
C PHE A 55 12.62 2.91 4.37
N ALA A 56 12.68 4.25 4.34
CA ALA A 56 11.60 5.09 4.83
C ALA A 56 10.30 4.87 4.07
N VAL A 57 10.38 4.70 2.74
CA VAL A 57 9.21 4.43 1.89
C VAL A 57 8.65 3.03 2.13
N LEU A 58 9.50 2.01 2.28
CA LEU A 58 9.06 0.63 2.54
C LEU A 58 8.32 0.49 3.87
N LEU A 59 8.71 1.23 4.90
CA LEU A 59 8.03 1.22 6.20
C LEU A 59 6.58 1.72 6.15
N ILE A 60 6.19 2.37 5.06
CA ILE A 60 4.82 2.87 4.87
C ILE A 60 3.91 1.80 4.27
N LEU A 61 4.45 0.83 3.52
CA LEU A 61 3.64 -0.22 2.89
C LEU A 61 2.73 -0.96 3.88
N PRO A 62 3.22 -1.43 5.05
CA PRO A 62 2.35 -2.09 6.03
C PRO A 62 1.18 -1.23 6.50
N LEU A 63 1.36 0.08 6.57
CA LEU A 63 0.29 1.00 7.00
C LEU A 63 -0.87 1.06 6.00
N GLY A 64 -0.57 1.01 4.70
CA GLY A 64 -1.60 0.91 3.65
C GLY A 64 -2.37 -0.42 3.72
N ILE A 65 -1.66 -1.52 4.02
CA ILE A 65 -2.27 -2.84 4.18
C ILE A 65 -3.27 -2.86 5.34
N ILE A 66 -2.93 -2.28 6.47
CA ILE A 66 -3.80 -2.20 7.66
C ILE A 66 -5.13 -1.52 7.31
N GLY A 67 -5.10 -0.41 6.58
CA GLY A 67 -6.30 0.31 6.22
C GLY A 67 -7.25 -0.47 5.31
N GLY A 68 -6.72 -1.11 4.28
CA GLY A 68 -7.50 -1.94 3.36
C GLY A 68 -8.10 -3.17 4.04
N THR A 69 -7.31 -3.86 4.88
CA THR A 69 -7.78 -5.05 5.63
C THR A 69 -8.82 -4.71 6.68
N LEU A 70 -8.69 -3.59 7.38
CA LEU A 70 -9.70 -3.12 8.33
C LEU A 70 -11.04 -2.85 7.63
N ALA A 71 -11.03 -2.17 6.49
CA ALA A 71 -12.24 -1.86 5.76
C ALA A 71 -12.97 -3.11 5.24
N THR A 72 -12.24 -4.10 4.75
CA THR A 72 -12.81 -5.37 4.30
C THR A 72 -13.38 -6.19 5.45
N ASN A 73 -12.68 -6.26 6.59
CA ASN A 73 -13.18 -6.95 7.77
C ASN A 73 -14.45 -6.29 8.35
N LEU A 74 -14.54 -4.96 8.33
CA LEU A 74 -15.75 -4.25 8.78
C LEU A 74 -16.98 -4.51 7.89
N ARG A 75 -16.78 -4.95 6.66
CA ARG A 75 -17.86 -5.27 5.70
C ARG A 75 -18.03 -6.77 5.47
N ASP A 76 -17.34 -7.62 6.21
CA ASP A 76 -17.36 -9.08 6.06
C ASP A 76 -17.14 -9.57 4.61
N LEU A 77 -16.26 -8.86 3.87
CA LEU A 77 -15.93 -9.22 2.50
C LEU A 77 -14.82 -10.28 2.45
N PRO A 78 -14.90 -11.26 1.53
CA PRO A 78 -13.87 -12.28 1.39
C PRO A 78 -12.55 -11.68 0.86
N SER A 79 -11.43 -12.25 1.31
CA SER A 79 -10.10 -11.91 0.80
C SER A 79 -9.80 -12.71 -0.47
N ASP A 80 -10.36 -12.26 -1.58
CA ASP A 80 -10.24 -12.84 -2.91
C ASP A 80 -9.18 -12.11 -3.78
N VAL A 81 -9.12 -12.46 -5.08
CA VAL A 81 -8.25 -11.79 -6.05
C VAL A 81 -8.59 -10.30 -6.18
N TYR A 82 -9.85 -9.94 -6.06
CA TYR A 82 -10.30 -8.55 -6.16
C TYR A 82 -9.83 -7.71 -4.98
N PHE A 83 -9.82 -8.30 -3.77
CA PHE A 83 -9.18 -7.71 -2.60
C PHE A 83 -7.68 -7.43 -2.88
N GLN A 84 -6.96 -8.38 -3.47
CA GLN A 84 -5.53 -8.24 -3.78
C GLN A 84 -5.28 -7.11 -4.79
N ILE A 85 -6.13 -6.97 -5.82
CA ILE A 85 -6.06 -5.89 -6.81
C ILE A 85 -6.29 -4.53 -6.13
N GLY A 86 -7.31 -4.41 -5.28
CA GLY A 86 -7.59 -3.20 -4.52
C GLY A 86 -6.45 -2.83 -3.59
N MET A 87 -5.85 -3.82 -2.94
CA MET A 87 -4.69 -3.64 -2.07
C MET A 87 -3.46 -3.12 -2.84
N LEU A 88 -3.15 -3.72 -4.00
CA LEU A 88 -2.03 -3.29 -4.84
C LEU A 88 -2.20 -1.83 -5.28
N ASN A 89 -3.40 -1.45 -5.69
CA ASN A 89 -3.71 -0.08 -6.07
C ASN A 89 -3.52 0.89 -4.89
N THR A 90 -4.02 0.54 -3.71
CA THR A 90 -3.86 1.33 -2.48
C THR A 90 -2.40 1.51 -2.09
N LEU A 91 -1.60 0.43 -2.16
CA LEU A 91 -0.17 0.48 -1.87
C LEU A 91 0.57 1.38 -2.85
N GLY A 92 0.23 1.33 -4.14
CA GLY A 92 0.81 2.21 -5.16
C GLY A 92 0.56 3.69 -4.88
N LEU A 93 -0.68 4.03 -4.50
CA LEU A 93 -1.06 5.41 -4.16
C LEU A 93 -0.38 5.89 -2.86
N ALA A 94 -0.34 5.06 -1.83
CA ALA A 94 0.33 5.37 -0.56
C ALA A 94 1.84 5.60 -0.77
N THR A 95 2.48 4.72 -1.54
CA THR A 95 3.91 4.82 -1.89
C THR A 95 4.21 6.11 -2.65
N LYS A 96 3.40 6.46 -3.66
CA LYS A 96 3.54 7.71 -4.41
C LYS A 96 3.49 8.93 -3.49
N ASN A 97 2.52 8.97 -2.58
CA ASN A 97 2.38 10.07 -1.63
C ASN A 97 3.58 10.14 -0.67
N ALA A 98 4.06 9.01 -0.19
CA ALA A 98 5.23 8.91 0.67
C ALA A 98 6.50 9.42 0.00
N ILE A 99 6.77 8.98 -1.23
CA ILE A 99 7.92 9.41 -2.02
C ILE A 99 7.93 10.93 -2.17
N LEU A 100 6.79 11.54 -2.51
CA LEU A 100 6.68 12.98 -2.66
C LEU A 100 7.00 13.74 -1.36
N VAL A 101 6.52 13.27 -0.20
CA VAL A 101 6.83 13.90 1.09
C VAL A 101 8.32 13.79 1.41
N VAL A 102 8.92 12.61 1.20
CA VAL A 102 10.36 12.40 1.45
C VAL A 102 11.22 13.25 0.53
N GLN A 103 10.86 13.40 -0.75
CA GLN A 103 11.58 14.28 -1.69
C GLN A 103 11.61 15.73 -1.21
N PHE A 104 10.48 16.25 -0.74
CA PHE A 104 10.41 17.62 -0.22
C PHE A 104 11.17 17.78 1.10
N ALA A 105 11.16 16.75 1.95
CA ALA A 105 11.97 16.76 3.17
C ALA A 105 13.47 16.76 2.86
N MET A 106 13.90 16.01 1.84
CA MET A 106 15.30 16.02 1.36
C MET A 106 15.70 17.37 0.78
N ALA A 107 14.83 18.00 -0.03
CA ALA A 107 15.08 19.31 -0.59
C ALA A 107 15.24 20.37 0.51
N GLY A 108 14.34 20.40 1.48
CA GLY A 108 14.44 21.32 2.62
C GLY A 108 15.68 21.08 3.48
N ALA A 109 16.11 19.84 3.66
CA ALA A 109 17.35 19.52 4.35
C ALA A 109 18.60 19.98 3.55
N ALA A 110 18.56 19.94 2.23
CA ALA A 110 19.63 20.45 1.36
C ALA A 110 19.73 21.99 1.40
N GLU A 111 18.63 22.70 1.67
CA GLU A 111 18.58 24.14 1.89
C GLU A 111 19.09 24.56 3.27
N GLY A 112 19.56 23.63 4.10
CA GLY A 112 20.12 23.90 5.42
C GLY A 112 19.13 23.87 6.59
N LEU A 113 17.88 23.45 6.35
CA LEU A 113 16.92 23.26 7.42
C LEU A 113 17.27 22.01 8.26
N GLY A 114 17.01 22.08 9.57
CA GLY A 114 17.13 20.91 10.43
C GLY A 114 16.20 19.77 9.98
N LEU A 115 16.63 18.51 10.11
CA LEU A 115 15.90 17.32 9.64
C LEU A 115 14.42 17.31 10.06
N VAL A 116 14.12 17.67 11.29
CA VAL A 116 12.74 17.71 11.81
C VAL A 116 11.95 18.84 11.17
N GLN A 117 12.55 20.01 11.04
CA GLN A 117 11.90 21.18 10.43
C GLN A 117 11.63 20.95 8.95
N ALA A 118 12.61 20.41 8.20
CA ALA A 118 12.47 20.04 6.80
C ALA A 118 11.33 19.03 6.59
N SER A 119 11.25 18.00 7.45
CA SER A 119 10.18 16.99 7.38
C SER A 119 8.79 17.57 7.65
N LEU A 120 8.65 18.42 8.67
CA LEU A 120 7.38 19.08 9.01
C LEU A 120 6.94 20.06 7.91
N GLN A 121 7.89 20.81 7.35
CA GLN A 121 7.62 21.72 6.24
C GLN A 121 7.19 20.97 4.98
N ALA A 122 7.84 19.83 4.67
CA ALA A 122 7.47 18.97 3.55
C ALA A 122 6.02 18.50 3.67
N VAL A 123 5.61 18.05 4.86
CA VAL A 123 4.22 17.63 5.11
C VAL A 123 3.26 18.80 4.92
N LYS A 124 3.55 19.98 5.50
CA LYS A 124 2.68 21.16 5.34
C LYS A 124 2.47 21.54 3.88
N LEU A 125 3.54 21.52 3.08
CA LEU A 125 3.49 21.85 1.64
C LEU A 125 2.72 20.80 0.83
N ARG A 126 2.83 19.52 1.23
CA ARG A 126 2.21 18.41 0.49
C ARG A 126 0.85 17.96 1.01
N LEU A 127 0.42 18.43 2.18
CA LEU A 127 -0.85 18.05 2.76
C LEU A 127 -2.04 18.33 1.82
N ARG A 128 -2.09 19.54 1.25
CA ARG A 128 -3.19 19.92 0.34
C ARG A 128 -3.23 19.04 -0.92
N PRO A 129 -2.14 18.85 -1.70
CA PRO A 129 -2.15 17.95 -2.84
C PRO A 129 -2.50 16.49 -2.48
N ILE A 130 -2.02 15.98 -1.36
CA ILE A 130 -2.32 14.62 -0.89
C ILE A 130 -3.82 14.49 -0.58
N LEU A 131 -4.40 15.43 0.16
CA LEU A 131 -5.84 15.42 0.46
C LEU A 131 -6.68 15.53 -0.82
N MET A 132 -6.30 16.38 -1.78
CA MET A 132 -7.01 16.50 -3.06
C MET A 132 -7.00 15.18 -3.82
N THR A 133 -5.84 14.54 -3.97
CA THR A 133 -5.74 13.25 -4.69
C THR A 133 -6.48 12.14 -3.97
N SER A 134 -6.38 12.05 -2.66
CA SER A 134 -7.08 11.05 -1.85
C SER A 134 -8.59 11.23 -1.92
N THR A 135 -9.09 12.45 -1.82
CA THR A 135 -10.53 12.74 -1.92
C THR A 135 -11.05 12.44 -3.32
N THR A 136 -10.34 12.85 -4.37
CA THR A 136 -10.74 12.58 -5.76
C THR A 136 -10.79 11.08 -6.03
N THR A 137 -9.75 10.33 -5.64
CA THR A 137 -9.72 8.87 -5.81
C THR A 137 -10.80 8.20 -4.97
N GLY A 138 -10.99 8.62 -3.72
CA GLY A 138 -12.03 8.09 -2.85
C GLY A 138 -13.45 8.30 -3.44
N LEU A 139 -13.76 9.50 -3.93
CA LEU A 139 -15.04 9.79 -4.55
C LEU A 139 -15.24 9.02 -5.86
N SER A 140 -14.21 8.84 -6.68
CA SER A 140 -14.31 8.08 -7.93
C SER A 140 -14.55 6.57 -7.70
N VAL A 141 -14.06 6.03 -6.59
CA VAL A 141 -14.22 4.61 -6.23
C VAL A 141 -15.45 4.35 -5.36
N LEU A 142 -16.05 5.41 -4.79
CA LEU A 142 -17.24 5.29 -3.95
C LEU A 142 -18.40 4.56 -4.64
N PRO A 143 -18.78 4.87 -5.90
CA PRO A 143 -19.83 4.12 -6.60
C PRO A 143 -19.52 2.64 -6.73
N LEU A 144 -18.24 2.28 -6.91
CA LEU A 144 -17.80 0.89 -6.98
C LEU A 144 -18.05 0.14 -5.66
N ALA A 145 -17.76 0.79 -4.53
CA ALA A 145 -17.98 0.23 -3.20
C ALA A 145 -19.47 0.08 -2.83
N LEU A 146 -20.34 0.84 -3.48
CA LEU A 146 -21.79 0.85 -3.22
C LEU A 146 -22.61 0.10 -4.29
N THR A 147 -21.95 -0.49 -5.30
CA THR A 147 -22.63 -1.22 -6.38
C THR A 147 -23.45 -2.38 -5.82
N THR A 148 -24.68 -2.54 -6.34
CA THR A 148 -25.59 -3.64 -6.02
C THR A 148 -25.99 -4.40 -7.28
N GLY A 149 -26.29 -5.70 -7.16
CA GLY A 149 -26.75 -6.50 -8.28
C GLY A 149 -25.80 -7.67 -8.62
N ALA A 150 -26.06 -8.32 -9.75
CA ALA A 150 -25.24 -9.44 -10.22
C ALA A 150 -23.82 -8.99 -10.54
N GLY A 151 -22.81 -9.65 -9.98
CA GLY A 151 -21.41 -9.28 -10.16
C GLY A 151 -20.89 -8.16 -9.25
N ALA A 152 -21.74 -7.58 -8.40
CA ALA A 152 -21.35 -6.49 -7.50
C ALA A 152 -20.24 -6.89 -6.49
N GLY A 153 -20.10 -8.17 -6.15
CA GLY A 153 -19.12 -8.64 -5.16
C GLY A 153 -17.69 -8.23 -5.49
N ALA A 154 -17.25 -8.41 -6.74
CA ALA A 154 -15.93 -8.02 -7.20
C ALA A 154 -15.69 -6.50 -7.09
N MET A 155 -16.67 -5.71 -7.53
CA MET A 155 -16.60 -4.25 -7.50
C MET A 155 -16.59 -3.73 -6.06
N ASN A 156 -17.44 -4.32 -5.20
CA ASN A 156 -17.48 -3.98 -3.78
C ASN A 156 -16.18 -4.31 -3.05
N ALA A 157 -15.56 -5.43 -3.36
CA ALA A 157 -14.28 -5.80 -2.78
C ALA A 157 -13.20 -4.77 -3.15
N ILE A 158 -13.01 -4.48 -4.45
CA ILE A 158 -12.02 -3.47 -4.91
C ILE A 158 -12.34 -2.11 -4.30
N GLY A 159 -13.59 -1.65 -4.42
CA GLY A 159 -14.03 -0.33 -3.95
C GLY A 159 -13.82 -0.14 -2.46
N THR A 160 -14.15 -1.14 -1.65
CA THR A 160 -14.01 -1.07 -0.19
C THR A 160 -12.56 -1.03 0.25
N VAL A 161 -11.70 -1.88 -0.35
CA VAL A 161 -10.26 -1.90 -0.05
C VAL A 161 -9.62 -0.56 -0.38
N VAL A 162 -9.92 -0.03 -1.57
CA VAL A 162 -9.33 1.25 -2.00
C VAL A 162 -9.82 2.41 -1.14
N LEU A 163 -11.11 2.49 -0.83
CA LEU A 163 -11.65 3.52 0.06
C LEU A 163 -11.04 3.46 1.44
N GLY A 164 -11.07 2.30 2.08
CA GLY A 164 -10.51 2.11 3.42
C GLY A 164 -9.01 2.36 3.46
N GLY A 165 -8.29 1.81 2.50
CA GLY A 165 -6.85 2.01 2.36
C GLY A 165 -6.46 3.46 2.08
N MET A 166 -7.26 4.18 1.27
CA MET A 166 -7.02 5.60 0.98
C MET A 166 -7.25 6.50 2.19
N ILE A 167 -8.34 6.31 2.93
CA ILE A 167 -8.63 7.11 4.14
C ILE A 167 -7.56 6.88 5.19
N THR A 168 -7.36 5.62 5.55
CA THR A 168 -6.38 5.23 6.59
C THR A 168 -4.96 5.54 6.13
N GLY A 169 -4.61 5.18 4.89
CA GLY A 169 -3.30 5.42 4.31
C GLY A 169 -2.96 6.91 4.25
N THR A 170 -3.89 7.78 3.88
CA THR A 170 -3.65 9.22 3.86
C THR A 170 -3.32 9.77 5.23
N ILE A 171 -4.10 9.40 6.26
CA ILE A 171 -3.86 9.83 7.64
C ILE A 171 -2.51 9.32 8.14
N LEU A 172 -2.24 8.02 7.94
CA LEU A 172 -1.01 7.39 8.40
C LEU A 172 0.23 7.88 7.65
N VAL A 173 0.15 8.08 6.34
CA VAL A 173 1.25 8.64 5.53
C VAL A 173 1.63 10.03 6.03
N VAL A 174 0.68 10.91 6.24
CA VAL A 174 0.93 12.28 6.72
C VAL A 174 1.59 12.27 8.11
N LEU A 175 1.20 11.33 8.98
CA LEU A 175 1.70 11.25 10.34
C LEU A 175 3.06 10.53 10.44
N PHE A 176 3.20 9.39 9.77
CA PHE A 176 4.35 8.49 9.94
C PHE A 176 5.51 8.72 8.97
N VAL A 177 5.25 9.28 7.77
CA VAL A 177 6.35 9.54 6.81
C VAL A 177 7.42 10.46 7.39
N PRO A 178 7.08 11.63 7.96
CA PRO A 178 8.09 12.51 8.54
C PRO A 178 8.83 11.84 9.70
N LEU A 179 8.12 11.04 10.50
CA LEU A 179 8.71 10.31 11.62
C LEU A 179 9.74 9.27 11.13
N PHE A 180 9.36 8.44 10.18
CA PHE A 180 10.24 7.41 9.63
C PHE A 180 11.45 7.99 8.92
N TYR A 181 11.25 9.06 8.16
CA TYR A 181 12.35 9.74 7.49
C TYR A 181 13.38 10.28 8.50
N VAL A 182 12.93 10.95 9.56
CA VAL A 182 13.80 11.49 10.61
C VAL A 182 14.56 10.38 11.36
N ILE A 183 13.86 9.28 11.71
CA ILE A 183 14.48 8.15 12.43
C ILE A 183 15.57 7.51 11.58
N ILE A 184 15.26 7.23 10.32
CA ILE A 184 16.18 6.54 9.41
C ILE A 184 17.38 7.43 9.09
N GLU A 185 17.16 8.69 8.74
CA GLU A 185 18.26 9.59 8.41
C GLU A 185 19.18 9.82 9.62
N LYS A 186 18.65 9.94 10.84
CA LYS A 186 19.46 9.99 12.07
C LYS A 186 20.28 8.71 12.28
N THR A 187 19.70 7.56 12.01
CA THR A 187 20.39 6.27 12.20
C THR A 187 21.52 6.10 11.18
N PHE A 188 21.26 6.44 9.92
CA PHE A 188 22.27 6.32 8.87
C PHE A 188 23.35 7.42 8.96
N SER A 189 23.00 8.64 9.40
CA SER A 189 23.97 9.72 9.60
C SER A 189 24.94 9.42 10.75
N ARG A 190 24.45 8.84 11.85
CA ARG A 190 25.34 8.40 12.96
C ARG A 190 26.35 7.35 12.54
N ARG A 191 26.01 6.47 11.62
CA ARG A 191 26.91 5.43 11.12
C ARG A 191 28.00 5.99 10.23
N LYS A 192 27.76 7.12 9.55
CA LYS A 192 28.75 7.82 8.72
C LYS A 192 29.78 8.63 9.53
N GLN A 193 29.44 9.01 10.77
CA GLN A 193 30.35 9.72 11.67
C GLN A 193 31.21 8.78 12.53
N ALA A 194 30.85 7.49 12.58
CA ALA A 194 31.56 6.47 13.38
C ALA A 194 32.49 5.58 12.53
N ALA A 195 32.54 5.80 11.21
CA ALA A 195 33.46 5.14 10.25
C ALA A 195 34.42 6.14 9.64
#